data_286be6dd9d7cf0cd445d6eaadd33fe6d
#
_entry.id   286be6dd9d7cf0cd445d6eaadd33fe6d
#
_cell.length_a   1.000
_cell.length_b   1.000
_cell.length_c   1.000
_cell.angle_alpha   90.00
_cell.angle_beta   90.00
_cell.angle_gamma   90.00
#
_symmetry.space_group_name_H-M   'P 1'
#
loop_
_entity.id
_entity.type
_entity.pdbx_description
1 polymer ?
#
loop_
_entity_poly.entity_id
_entity_poly.type
_entity_poly.pdbx_seq_one_letter_code
_entity_poly.pdbx_strand_id
1 'polypeptide(L)'
;MNDFDIPIFKKAYDLYKLFHEYRKVVPKQDRFTVFERCEHLILEVIENILQASTEQKLAKMPTLERCSLKLNMLRVFVRLMKDVKAIDAKKYVALEAIVDEIGRMLGGWIRSTKTG
;
A
#
# COMPACT_ATOMS: atom_id res chain seq x y z
N MET A 1 -21.62 0.71 -8.06
CA MET A 1 -20.80 -0.23 -7.29
C MET A 1 -20.15 0.50 -6.13
N ASN A 2 -20.17 -0.09 -4.96
CA ASN A 2 -19.50 0.45 -3.78
C ASN A 2 -17.99 0.18 -3.92
N ASP A 3 -17.15 1.17 -3.59
CA ASP A 3 -15.69 1.01 -3.65
C ASP A 3 -15.21 -0.17 -2.79
N PHE A 4 -15.90 -0.46 -1.69
CA PHE A 4 -15.55 -1.57 -0.81
C PHE A 4 -15.76 -2.95 -1.46
N ASP A 5 -16.47 -3.01 -2.60
CA ASP A 5 -16.62 -4.25 -3.34
C ASP A 5 -15.44 -4.52 -4.26
N ILE A 6 -14.48 -3.60 -4.36
CA ILE A 6 -13.28 -3.79 -5.16
C ILE A 6 -12.21 -4.42 -4.25
N PRO A 7 -11.81 -5.69 -4.52
CA PRO A 7 -10.91 -6.42 -3.60
C PRO A 7 -9.61 -5.69 -3.27
N ILE A 8 -8.96 -5.09 -4.26
CA ILE A 8 -7.69 -4.39 -4.03
C ILE A 8 -7.87 -3.16 -3.14
N PHE A 9 -8.99 -2.44 -3.30
CA PHE A 9 -9.30 -1.31 -2.44
C PHE A 9 -9.48 -1.77 -1.00
N LYS A 10 -10.24 -2.84 -0.80
CA LYS A 10 -10.50 -3.40 0.53
C LYS A 10 -9.20 -3.80 1.22
N LYS A 11 -8.29 -4.43 0.48
CA LYS A 11 -6.98 -4.82 1.02
C LYS A 11 -6.14 -3.62 1.44
N ALA A 12 -6.10 -2.59 0.62
CA ALA A 12 -5.33 -1.38 0.93
C ALA A 12 -5.95 -0.63 2.11
N TYR A 13 -7.26 -0.60 2.19
CA TYR A 13 -7.99 -0.02 3.30
C TYR A 13 -7.66 -0.74 4.61
N ASP A 14 -7.71 -2.08 4.58
CA ASP A 14 -7.36 -2.89 5.75
C ASP A 14 -5.89 -2.74 6.14
N LEU A 15 -5.01 -2.59 5.16
CA LEU A 15 -3.59 -2.33 5.41
C LEU A 15 -3.42 -1.05 6.22
N TYR A 16 -4.11 0.02 5.83
CA TYR A 16 -4.00 1.28 6.57
C TYR A 16 -4.47 1.13 8.01
N LYS A 17 -5.59 0.45 8.21
CA LYS A 17 -6.14 0.24 9.55
C LYS A 17 -5.17 -0.53 10.44
N LEU A 18 -4.56 -1.58 9.91
CA LEU A 18 -3.57 -2.36 10.65
C LEU A 18 -2.35 -1.51 10.99
N PHE A 19 -1.84 -0.79 9.97
CA PHE A 19 -0.67 0.06 10.14
C PHE A 19 -0.92 1.15 11.19
N HIS A 20 -2.09 1.74 11.15
CA HIS A 20 -2.50 2.77 12.12
C HIS A 20 -2.43 2.24 13.57
N GLU A 21 -2.83 0.98 13.78
CA GLU A 21 -2.77 0.35 15.09
C GLU A 21 -1.34 0.23 15.61
N TYR A 22 -0.36 0.11 14.71
CA TYR A 22 1.03 -0.06 15.12
C TYR A 22 1.66 1.22 15.64
N ARG A 23 1.06 2.39 15.38
CA ARG A 23 1.62 3.67 15.82
C ARG A 23 1.96 3.70 17.30
N LYS A 24 1.09 3.13 18.13
CA LYS A 24 1.25 3.19 19.60
C LYS A 24 2.46 2.42 20.12
N VAL A 25 2.98 1.47 19.33
CA VAL A 25 4.17 0.70 19.73
C VAL A 25 5.44 1.17 19.03
N VAL A 26 5.32 2.07 18.06
CA VAL A 26 6.48 2.64 17.36
C VAL A 26 7.13 3.68 18.26
N PRO A 27 8.47 3.64 18.44
CA PRO A 27 9.16 4.65 19.24
C PRO A 27 8.89 6.06 18.75
N LYS A 28 8.80 7.01 19.67
CA LYS A 28 8.50 8.41 19.33
C LYS A 28 9.42 8.97 18.26
N GLN A 29 10.70 8.61 18.32
CA GLN A 29 11.69 9.12 17.35
C GLN A 29 11.37 8.72 15.91
N ASP A 30 10.58 7.65 15.71
CA ASP A 30 10.27 7.13 14.39
C ASP A 30 8.86 7.46 13.90
N ARG A 31 8.02 8.00 14.80
CA ARG A 31 6.60 8.26 14.48
C ARG A 31 6.41 9.32 13.41
N PHE A 32 7.26 10.35 13.41
CA PHE A 32 7.12 11.49 12.51
C PHE A 32 8.13 11.45 11.37
N THR A 33 8.83 10.35 11.21
CA THR A 33 9.78 10.14 10.13
C THR A 33 9.37 8.91 9.32
N VAL A 34 10.01 7.75 9.56
CA VAL A 34 9.76 6.56 8.75
C VAL A 34 8.32 6.05 8.87
N PHE A 35 7.72 6.10 10.07
CA PHE A 35 6.33 5.67 10.22
C PHE A 35 5.39 6.56 9.41
N GLU A 36 5.53 7.86 9.56
CA GLU A 36 4.68 8.82 8.85
C GLU A 36 4.84 8.69 7.34
N ARG A 37 6.07 8.46 6.88
CA ARG A 37 6.31 8.27 5.44
C ARG A 37 5.60 7.03 4.91
N CYS A 38 5.65 5.92 5.64
CA CYS A 38 4.91 4.72 5.28
C CYS A 38 3.41 4.99 5.28
N GLU A 39 2.91 5.71 6.26
CA GLU A 39 1.51 6.06 6.37
C GLU A 39 1.04 6.81 5.13
N HIS A 40 1.83 7.81 4.70
CA HIS A 40 1.51 8.59 3.51
C HIS A 40 1.55 7.74 2.25
N LEU A 41 2.50 6.82 2.15
CA LEU A 41 2.57 5.91 0.99
C LEU A 41 1.35 5.01 0.89
N ILE A 42 0.86 4.50 2.03
CA ILE A 42 -0.36 3.69 2.04
C ILE A 42 -1.55 4.51 1.55
N LEU A 43 -1.67 5.75 2.02
CA LEU A 43 -2.75 6.65 1.59
C LEU A 43 -2.65 6.94 0.09
N GLU A 44 -1.44 7.15 -0.42
CA GLU A 44 -1.23 7.37 -1.85
C GLU A 44 -1.62 6.15 -2.69
N VAL A 45 -1.31 4.95 -2.19
CA VAL A 45 -1.74 3.71 -2.86
C VAL A 45 -3.26 3.65 -2.93
N ILE A 46 -3.94 3.95 -1.82
CA ILE A 46 -5.41 3.99 -1.78
C ILE A 46 -5.95 5.01 -2.78
N GLU A 47 -5.38 6.21 -2.81
CA GLU A 47 -5.79 7.26 -3.72
C GLU A 47 -5.64 6.84 -5.18
N ASN A 48 -4.51 6.22 -5.51
CA ASN A 48 -4.27 5.75 -6.87
C ASN A 48 -5.25 4.65 -7.28
N ILE A 49 -5.59 3.75 -6.36
CA ILE A 49 -6.59 2.71 -6.63
C ILE A 49 -7.95 3.33 -6.94
N LEU A 50 -8.36 4.30 -6.12
CA LEU A 50 -9.63 5.00 -6.33
C LEU A 50 -9.64 5.74 -7.67
N GLN A 51 -8.55 6.45 -7.96
CA GLN A 51 -8.44 7.18 -9.22
C GLN A 51 -8.51 6.24 -10.41
N ALA A 52 -7.72 5.17 -10.40
CA ALA A 52 -7.70 4.22 -11.50
C ALA A 52 -9.06 3.57 -11.72
N SER A 53 -9.83 3.34 -10.65
CA SER A 53 -11.15 2.70 -10.77
C SER A 53 -12.16 3.56 -11.51
N THR A 54 -11.91 4.87 -11.63
CA THR A 54 -12.81 5.80 -12.33
C THR A 54 -12.28 6.19 -13.70
N GLU A 55 -11.06 5.84 -14.03
CA GLU A 55 -10.42 6.26 -15.29
C GLU A 55 -10.68 5.27 -16.41
N GLN A 56 -10.66 5.78 -17.63
CA GLN A 56 -10.71 4.93 -18.82
C GLN A 56 -9.35 4.34 -19.09
N LYS A 57 -9.32 3.30 -19.92
CA LYS A 57 -8.16 2.44 -20.12
C LYS A 57 -6.83 3.18 -20.33
N LEU A 58 -6.78 4.14 -21.25
CA LEU A 58 -5.55 4.85 -21.56
C LEU A 58 -5.04 5.71 -20.40
N ALA A 59 -5.97 6.36 -19.70
CA ALA A 59 -5.61 7.18 -18.55
C ALA A 59 -5.25 6.34 -17.34
N LYS A 60 -5.82 5.15 -17.24
CA LYS A 60 -5.65 4.25 -16.11
C LYS A 60 -4.22 3.72 -15.99
N MET A 61 -3.55 3.43 -17.11
CA MET A 61 -2.23 2.83 -17.08
C MET A 61 -1.20 3.64 -16.28
N PRO A 62 -1.02 4.95 -16.55
CA PRO A 62 -0.06 5.73 -15.77
C PRO A 62 -0.39 5.74 -14.27
N THR A 63 -1.67 5.76 -13.93
CA THR A 63 -2.11 5.75 -12.53
C THR A 63 -1.74 4.42 -11.86
N LEU A 64 -1.98 3.30 -12.55
CA LEU A 64 -1.63 1.98 -12.02
C LEU A 64 -0.11 1.82 -11.87
N GLU A 65 0.65 2.34 -12.81
CA GLU A 65 2.11 2.31 -12.73
C GLU A 65 2.63 3.16 -11.57
N ARG A 66 2.02 4.31 -11.34
CA ARG A 66 2.36 5.14 -10.19
C ARG A 66 2.02 4.42 -8.87
N CYS A 67 0.89 3.74 -8.83
CA CYS A 67 0.50 2.95 -7.68
C CYS A 67 1.53 1.85 -7.39
N SER A 68 1.99 1.17 -8.45
CA SER A 68 3.02 0.13 -8.33
C SER A 68 4.32 0.69 -7.76
N LEU A 69 4.73 1.87 -8.22
CA LEU A 69 5.93 2.53 -7.71
C LEU A 69 5.79 2.85 -6.22
N LYS A 70 4.65 3.42 -5.82
CA LYS A 70 4.41 3.75 -4.42
C LYS A 70 4.39 2.51 -3.54
N LEU A 71 3.83 1.42 -4.03
CA LEU A 71 3.80 0.17 -3.30
C LEU A 71 5.21 -0.40 -3.11
N ASN A 72 6.04 -0.30 -4.14
CA ASN A 72 7.43 -0.75 -4.03
C ASN A 72 8.23 0.10 -3.04
N MET A 73 8.00 1.40 -3.04
CA MET A 73 8.62 2.29 -2.06
C MET A 73 8.18 1.91 -0.63
N LEU A 74 6.90 1.59 -0.48
CA LEU A 74 6.37 1.15 0.81
C LEU A 74 7.06 -0.13 1.29
N ARG A 75 7.31 -1.10 0.40
CA ARG A 75 8.04 -2.32 0.75
C ARG A 75 9.39 -2.00 1.36
N VAL A 76 10.12 -1.08 0.74
CA VAL A 76 11.45 -0.69 1.22
C VAL A 76 11.36 -0.04 2.60
N PHE A 77 10.42 0.87 2.79
CA PHE A 77 10.31 1.60 4.06
C PHE A 77 9.76 0.73 5.19
N VAL A 78 8.89 -0.23 4.90
CA VAL A 78 8.45 -1.19 5.91
C VAL A 78 9.64 -2.07 6.35
N ARG A 79 10.49 -2.47 5.40
CA ARG A 79 11.71 -3.21 5.72
C ARG A 79 12.63 -2.34 6.58
N LEU A 80 12.76 -1.07 6.23
CA LEU A 80 13.58 -0.13 7.01
C LEU A 80 13.05 -0.01 8.44
N MET A 81 11.74 0.04 8.63
CA MET A 81 11.13 0.08 9.96
C MET A 81 11.54 -1.13 10.80
N LYS A 82 11.57 -2.31 10.19
CA LYS A 82 12.04 -3.51 10.86
C LYS A 82 13.53 -3.40 11.21
N ASP A 83 14.33 -2.95 10.25
CA ASP A 83 15.79 -2.90 10.42
C ASP A 83 16.21 -1.90 11.50
N VAL A 84 15.50 -0.79 11.64
CA VAL A 84 15.77 0.19 12.72
C VAL A 84 15.02 -0.15 14.01
N LYS A 85 14.32 -1.28 14.02
CA LYS A 85 13.58 -1.78 15.20
C LYS A 85 12.41 -0.89 15.62
N ALA A 86 11.84 -0.17 14.65
CA ALA A 86 10.61 0.59 14.88
C ALA A 86 9.41 -0.34 15.02
N ILE A 87 9.45 -1.51 14.37
CA ILE A 87 8.49 -2.60 14.53
C ILE A 87 9.26 -3.91 14.69
N ASP A 88 8.63 -4.90 15.32
CA ASP A 88 9.23 -6.21 15.48
C ASP A 88 9.03 -7.06 14.22
N ALA A 89 9.69 -8.23 14.20
CA ALA A 89 9.63 -9.14 13.04
C ALA A 89 8.21 -9.63 12.75
N LYS A 90 7.41 -9.87 13.79
CA LYS A 90 6.05 -10.36 13.64
C LYS A 90 5.16 -9.34 12.91
N LYS A 91 5.28 -8.07 13.31
CA LYS A 91 4.53 -7.00 12.66
C LYS A 91 4.98 -6.78 11.23
N TYR A 92 6.30 -6.88 11.01
CA TYR A 92 6.86 -6.78 9.66
C TYR A 92 6.27 -7.85 8.73
N VAL A 93 6.26 -9.11 9.19
CA VAL A 93 5.73 -10.22 8.38
C VAL A 93 4.24 -9.99 8.07
N ALA A 94 3.47 -9.51 9.04
CA ALA A 94 2.05 -9.25 8.83
C ALA A 94 1.83 -8.17 7.77
N LEU A 95 2.61 -7.08 7.81
CA LEU A 95 2.52 -6.00 6.82
C LEU A 95 2.96 -6.48 5.45
N GLU A 96 4.09 -7.19 5.39
CA GLU A 96 4.65 -7.67 4.14
C GLU A 96 3.66 -8.59 3.40
N ALA A 97 2.97 -9.46 4.14
CA ALA A 97 1.99 -10.36 3.55
C ALA A 97 0.87 -9.59 2.84
N ILE A 98 0.37 -8.52 3.45
CA ILE A 98 -0.70 -7.72 2.87
C ILE A 98 -0.18 -6.92 1.66
N VAL A 99 1.00 -6.32 1.80
CA VAL A 99 1.62 -5.56 0.71
C VAL A 99 1.86 -6.46 -0.50
N ASP A 100 2.33 -7.69 -0.27
CA ASP A 100 2.55 -8.66 -1.35
C ASP A 100 1.25 -9.04 -2.04
N GLU A 101 0.17 -9.20 -1.29
CA GLU A 101 -1.13 -9.53 -1.88
C GLU A 101 -1.66 -8.37 -2.72
N ILE A 102 -1.53 -7.13 -2.23
CA ILE A 102 -1.89 -5.94 -3.00
C ILE A 102 -1.06 -5.90 -4.29
N GLY A 103 0.23 -6.23 -4.20
CA GLY A 103 1.11 -6.27 -5.37
C GLY A 103 0.66 -7.26 -6.42
N ARG A 104 0.22 -8.46 -6.00
CA ARG A 104 -0.31 -9.46 -6.93
C ARG A 104 -1.59 -8.98 -7.60
N MET A 105 -2.51 -8.40 -6.84
CA MET A 105 -3.75 -7.86 -7.38
C MET A 105 -3.48 -6.72 -8.36
N LEU A 106 -2.56 -5.83 -8.00
CA LEU A 106 -2.19 -4.70 -8.86
C LEU A 106 -1.56 -5.18 -10.16
N GLY A 107 -0.66 -6.17 -10.06
CA GLY A 107 -0.04 -6.77 -11.24
C GLY A 107 -1.07 -7.38 -12.18
N GLY A 108 -2.07 -8.08 -11.62
CA GLY A 108 -3.17 -8.62 -12.42
C GLY A 108 -3.99 -7.54 -13.10
N TRP A 109 -4.26 -6.46 -12.40
CA TRP A 109 -5.01 -5.33 -12.95
C TRP A 109 -4.22 -4.67 -14.09
N ILE A 110 -2.93 -4.45 -13.90
CA ILE A 110 -2.07 -3.88 -14.94
C ILE A 110 -2.07 -4.77 -16.18
N ARG A 111 -1.92 -6.08 -16.02
CA ARG A 111 -1.91 -7.02 -17.15
C ARG A 111 -3.25 -7.00 -17.89
N SER A 112 -4.36 -7.03 -17.16
CA SER A 112 -5.69 -7.00 -17.81
C SER A 112 -5.93 -5.68 -18.53
N THR A 113 -5.40 -4.59 -18.03
CA THR A 113 -5.52 -3.28 -18.68
C THR A 113 -4.72 -3.23 -19.99
N LYS A 114 -3.53 -3.85 -20.00
CA LYS A 114 -2.71 -3.91 -21.21
C LYS A 114 -3.32 -4.77 -22.31
N THR A 115 -3.92 -5.90 -21.94
CA THR A 115 -4.45 -6.85 -22.92
C THR A 115 -5.91 -6.58 -23.30
N GLY A 116 -6.60 -5.91 -22.43
CA GLY A 116 -8.00 -5.57 -22.66
C GLY A 116 -8.14 -4.29 -23.40
#